data_a74235c280a743fce26fa6a29267b2e4
#
_entry.id   a74235c280a743fce26fa6a29267b2e4
#
_cell.length_a   1.000
_cell.length_b   1.000
_cell.length_c   1.000
_cell.angle_alpha   90.00
_cell.angle_beta   90.00
_cell.angle_gamma   90.00
#
_symmetry.space_group_name_H-M   'P 1'
#
loop_
_entity.id
_entity.type
_entity.pdbx_description
1 polymer ?
#
loop_
_entity_poly.entity_id
_entity_poly.type
_entity_poly.pdbx_seq_one_letter_code
_entity_poly.pdbx_strand_id
1 'polypeptide(L)'
;MLAQKTIIQIAQQLYQAEQCGEQIRQVSLDYPMITIEDAYAIQRQWVAMKIQQGQILRGHKIGLTSKAMQTSSQINEPDYGTLLDQMFFADGSDIPIDRFIVPRLEVELAFVLDKPLS
;
A
#
# COMPACT_ATOMS: atom_id res chain seq x y z
N MET A 1 10.56 -6.56 -16.49
CA MET A 1 10.68 -6.81 -15.04
C MET A 1 11.90 -6.07 -14.52
N LEU A 2 11.74 -5.32 -13.44
CA LEU A 2 12.83 -4.58 -12.81
C LEU A 2 13.84 -5.51 -12.12
N ALA A 3 15.10 -5.10 -12.07
CA ALA A 3 16.09 -5.84 -11.31
C ALA A 3 15.78 -5.80 -9.80
N GLN A 4 16.10 -6.86 -9.07
CA GLN A 4 15.85 -6.97 -7.63
C GLN A 4 16.44 -5.80 -6.82
N LYS A 5 17.62 -5.34 -7.19
CA LYS A 5 18.25 -4.17 -6.57
C LYS A 5 17.38 -2.90 -6.73
N THR A 6 16.80 -2.69 -7.90
CA THR A 6 15.92 -1.55 -8.17
C THR A 6 14.64 -1.64 -7.36
N ILE A 7 14.02 -2.82 -7.28
CA ILE A 7 12.83 -3.07 -6.45
C ILE A 7 13.09 -2.69 -4.98
N ILE A 8 14.21 -3.15 -4.42
CA ILE A 8 14.60 -2.83 -3.04
C ILE A 8 14.82 -1.33 -2.87
N GLN A 9 15.50 -0.68 -3.82
CA GLN A 9 15.78 0.76 -3.76
C GLN A 9 14.48 1.58 -3.79
N ILE A 10 13.53 1.25 -4.65
CA ILE A 10 12.22 1.93 -4.71
C ILE A 10 11.44 1.71 -3.41
N ALA A 11 11.42 0.49 -2.88
CA ALA A 11 10.77 0.19 -1.61
C ALA A 11 11.38 1.00 -0.44
N GLN A 12 12.69 1.18 -0.41
CA GLN A 12 13.38 2.03 0.56
C GLN A 12 12.98 3.50 0.44
N GLN A 13 12.87 4.02 -0.79
CA GLN A 13 12.43 5.40 -1.03
C GLN A 13 11.00 5.62 -0.54
N LEU A 14 10.08 4.68 -0.83
CA LEU A 14 8.69 4.74 -0.34
C LEU A 14 8.63 4.66 1.20
N TYR A 15 9.39 3.77 1.80
CA TYR A 15 9.49 3.64 3.25
C TYR A 15 9.96 4.96 3.90
N GLN A 16 11.02 5.55 3.36
CA GLN A 16 11.58 6.80 3.86
C GLN A 16 10.60 7.98 3.67
N ALA A 17 9.94 8.07 2.51
CA ALA A 17 8.94 9.08 2.22
C ALA A 17 7.79 9.04 3.25
N GLU A 18 7.31 7.85 3.59
CA GLU A 18 6.29 7.67 4.63
C GLU A 18 6.79 8.11 6.01
N GLN A 19 8.02 7.77 6.38
CA GLN A 19 8.61 8.16 7.67
C GLN A 19 8.82 9.68 7.79
N CYS A 20 9.19 10.34 6.70
CA CYS A 20 9.44 11.79 6.67
C CYS A 20 8.17 12.60 6.40
N GLY A 21 7.06 11.97 5.99
CA GLY A 21 5.84 12.66 5.59
C GLY A 21 5.98 13.48 4.29
N GLU A 22 6.84 13.04 3.39
CA GLU A 22 7.15 13.76 2.14
C GLU A 22 6.72 12.95 0.91
N GLN A 23 6.09 13.64 -0.06
CA GLN A 23 5.80 13.02 -1.35
C GLN A 23 7.07 12.78 -2.14
N ILE A 24 7.11 11.64 -2.84
CA ILE A 24 8.11 11.39 -3.88
C ILE A 24 7.46 11.50 -5.27
N ARG A 25 8.30 11.61 -6.28
CA ARG A 25 7.84 11.53 -7.66
C ARG A 25 7.19 10.18 -7.95
N GLN A 26 6.17 10.17 -8.78
CA GLN A 26 5.49 8.95 -9.18
C GLN A 26 6.47 7.96 -9.82
N VAL A 27 6.54 6.74 -9.28
CA VAL A 27 7.52 5.71 -9.69
C VAL A 27 7.43 5.38 -11.17
N SER A 28 6.23 5.33 -11.76
CA SER A 28 6.06 5.04 -13.18
C SER A 28 6.62 6.12 -14.13
N LEU A 29 6.86 7.34 -13.64
CA LEU A 29 7.53 8.39 -14.43
C LEU A 29 9.05 8.17 -14.50
N ASP A 30 9.64 7.58 -13.47
CA ASP A 30 11.06 7.25 -13.43
C ASP A 30 11.33 5.85 -14.06
N TYR A 31 10.34 4.98 -14.00
CA TYR A 31 10.39 3.62 -14.56
C TYR A 31 9.18 3.35 -15.48
N PRO A 32 9.14 3.91 -16.71
CA PRO A 32 7.97 3.81 -17.60
C PRO A 32 7.61 2.39 -18.01
N MET A 33 8.54 1.44 -17.87
CA MET A 33 8.32 0.02 -18.19
C MET A 33 7.98 -0.85 -16.98
N ILE A 34 7.66 -0.21 -15.85
CA ILE A 34 7.24 -0.94 -14.63
C ILE A 34 5.98 -1.74 -14.89
N THR A 35 5.96 -2.99 -14.42
CA THR A 35 4.82 -3.88 -14.53
C THR A 35 4.02 -3.93 -13.21
N ILE A 36 2.82 -4.49 -13.26
CA ILE A 36 2.01 -4.75 -12.05
C ILE A 36 2.76 -5.71 -11.10
N GLU A 37 3.42 -6.71 -11.63
CA GLU A 37 4.24 -7.66 -10.86
C GLU A 37 5.40 -6.96 -10.15
N ASP A 38 6.05 -6.00 -10.82
CA ASP A 38 7.10 -5.16 -10.21
C ASP A 38 6.54 -4.32 -9.06
N ALA A 39 5.35 -3.72 -9.25
CA ALA A 39 4.68 -2.92 -8.22
C ALA A 39 4.37 -3.77 -6.97
N TYR A 40 3.85 -4.98 -7.14
CA TYR A 40 3.62 -5.89 -6.02
C TYR A 40 4.93 -6.40 -5.39
N ALA A 41 5.99 -6.57 -6.17
CA ALA A 41 7.31 -6.90 -5.62
C ALA A 41 7.86 -5.76 -4.74
N ILE A 42 7.68 -4.51 -5.16
CA ILE A 42 8.02 -3.33 -4.38
C ILE A 42 7.18 -3.27 -3.09
N GLN A 43 5.86 -3.49 -3.19
CA GLN A 43 4.98 -3.54 -2.02
C GLN A 43 5.45 -4.60 -1.01
N ARG A 44 5.76 -5.82 -1.46
CA ARG A 44 6.27 -6.89 -0.58
C ARG A 44 7.55 -6.49 0.14
N GLN A 45 8.50 -5.84 -0.54
CA GLN A 45 9.73 -5.35 0.07
C GLN A 45 9.46 -4.25 1.11
N TRP A 46 8.58 -3.31 0.80
CA TRP A 46 8.19 -2.24 1.72
C TRP A 46 7.51 -2.80 2.98
N VAL A 47 6.56 -3.73 2.81
CA VAL A 47 5.90 -4.44 3.93
C VAL A 47 6.92 -5.22 4.77
N ALA A 48 7.86 -5.92 4.12
CA ALA A 48 8.91 -6.66 4.83
C ALA A 48 9.77 -5.74 5.73
N MET A 49 10.10 -4.54 5.28
CA MET A 49 10.83 -3.54 6.08
C MET A 49 10.02 -3.15 7.33
N LYS A 50 8.72 -2.93 7.20
CA LYS A 50 7.83 -2.59 8.33
C LYS A 50 7.72 -3.75 9.32
N ILE A 51 7.61 -4.98 8.85
CA ILE A 51 7.58 -6.17 9.70
C ILE A 51 8.91 -6.34 10.46
N GLN A 52 10.05 -6.07 9.81
CA GLN A 52 11.36 -6.06 10.48
C GLN A 52 11.46 -5.02 11.59
N GLN A 53 10.68 -3.92 11.50
CA GLN A 53 10.57 -2.90 12.55
C GLN A 53 9.54 -3.25 13.63
N GLY A 54 8.98 -4.47 13.61
CA GLY A 54 8.08 -4.98 14.64
C GLY A 54 6.59 -4.84 14.33
N GLN A 55 6.20 -4.36 13.14
CA GLN A 55 4.79 -4.32 12.75
C GLN A 55 4.27 -5.71 12.42
N ILE A 56 2.97 -5.93 12.62
CA ILE A 56 2.33 -7.23 12.49
C ILE A 56 1.28 -7.16 11.38
N LEU A 57 1.27 -8.15 10.49
CA LEU A 57 0.23 -8.32 9.48
C LEU A 57 -1.13 -8.56 10.14
N ARG A 58 -2.14 -7.76 9.77
CA ARG A 58 -3.51 -7.85 10.31
C ARG A 58 -4.54 -8.18 9.26
N GLY A 59 -4.30 -7.92 8.00
CA GLY A 59 -5.25 -8.17 6.92
C GLY A 59 -4.85 -7.53 5.62
N HIS A 60 -5.84 -7.40 4.73
CA HIS A 60 -5.67 -6.82 3.41
C HIS A 60 -6.84 -5.91 3.07
N LYS A 61 -6.58 -4.91 2.24
CA LYS A 61 -7.60 -4.10 1.57
C LYS A 61 -7.67 -4.48 0.09
N ILE A 62 -8.83 -4.31 -0.50
CA ILE A 62 -9.05 -4.47 -1.95
C ILE A 62 -9.45 -3.12 -2.51
N GLY A 63 -8.80 -2.68 -3.58
CA GLY A 63 -9.11 -1.45 -4.30
C GLY A 63 -9.55 -1.72 -5.73
N LEU A 64 -9.95 -0.66 -6.44
CA LEU A 64 -10.36 -0.71 -7.86
C LEU A 64 -11.44 -1.77 -8.15
N THR A 65 -12.45 -1.87 -7.30
CA THR A 65 -13.50 -2.88 -7.41
C THR A 65 -14.60 -2.51 -8.41
N SER A 66 -14.70 -1.24 -8.84
CA SER A 66 -15.67 -0.79 -9.82
C SER A 66 -15.05 -0.60 -11.21
N LYS A 67 -15.84 -0.88 -12.25
CA LYS A 67 -15.41 -0.64 -13.64
C LYS A 67 -15.08 0.83 -13.91
N ALA A 68 -15.83 1.76 -13.32
CA ALA A 68 -15.59 3.18 -13.45
C ALA A 68 -14.21 3.57 -12.92
N MET A 69 -13.83 3.08 -11.74
CA MET A 69 -12.51 3.34 -11.16
C MET A 69 -11.38 2.66 -11.92
N GLN A 70 -11.58 1.43 -12.40
CA GLN A 70 -10.61 0.74 -13.25
C GLN A 70 -10.35 1.51 -14.54
N THR A 71 -11.41 1.99 -15.21
CA THR A 71 -11.29 2.81 -16.42
C THR A 71 -10.56 4.13 -16.14
N SER A 72 -10.90 4.82 -15.07
CA SER A 72 -10.25 6.08 -14.67
C SER A 72 -8.75 5.90 -14.37
N SER A 73 -8.39 4.78 -13.78
CA SER A 73 -7.00 4.46 -13.41
C SER A 73 -6.21 3.77 -14.53
N GLN A 74 -6.88 3.40 -15.62
CA GLN A 74 -6.31 2.61 -16.73
C GLN A 74 -5.74 1.25 -16.27
N ILE A 75 -6.34 0.67 -15.24
CA ILE A 75 -6.00 -0.66 -14.69
C ILE A 75 -7.24 -1.53 -14.80
N ASN A 76 -7.11 -2.70 -15.40
CA ASN A 76 -8.25 -3.55 -15.78
C ASN A 76 -8.69 -4.55 -14.70
N GLU A 77 -8.05 -4.54 -13.56
CA GLU A 77 -8.27 -5.50 -12.48
C GLU A 77 -8.31 -4.80 -11.12
N PRO A 78 -8.94 -5.40 -10.11
CA PRO A 78 -8.80 -4.94 -8.73
C PRO A 78 -7.35 -5.00 -8.25
N ASP A 79 -7.01 -4.17 -7.31
CA ASP A 79 -5.73 -4.23 -6.61
C ASP A 79 -5.93 -4.60 -5.12
N TYR A 80 -4.84 -4.93 -4.45
CA TYR A 80 -4.85 -5.20 -3.02
C TYR A 80 -3.66 -4.56 -2.31
N GLY A 81 -3.86 -4.23 -1.05
CA GLY A 81 -2.83 -3.73 -0.16
C GLY A 81 -2.77 -4.53 1.13
N THR A 82 -1.60 -4.55 1.73
CA THR A 82 -1.38 -5.20 3.04
C THR A 82 -1.68 -4.22 4.16
N LEU A 83 -2.45 -4.65 5.16
CA LEU A 83 -2.77 -3.89 6.35
C LEU A 83 -1.95 -4.41 7.54
N LEU A 84 -1.20 -3.50 8.17
CA LEU A 84 -0.39 -3.75 9.34
C LEU A 84 -1.07 -3.18 10.60
N ASP A 85 -0.72 -3.69 11.76
CA ASP A 85 -1.36 -3.34 13.04
C ASP A 85 -1.37 -1.83 13.33
N GLN A 86 -0.31 -1.11 12.96
CA GLN A 86 -0.23 0.35 13.14
C GLN A 86 -1.14 1.17 12.20
N MET A 87 -1.81 0.53 11.23
CA MET A 87 -2.79 1.17 10.34
C MET A 87 -4.21 1.12 10.90
N PHE A 88 -4.41 0.49 12.05
CA PHE A 88 -5.73 0.33 12.68
C PHE A 88 -5.91 1.32 13.81
N PHE A 89 -7.07 1.94 13.86
CA PHE A 89 -7.51 2.86 14.91
C PHE A 89 -8.80 2.33 15.53
N ALA A 90 -8.93 2.50 16.83
CA ALA A 90 -10.17 2.13 17.51
C ALA A 90 -11.33 3.03 17.07
N ASP A 91 -12.53 2.48 17.01
CA ASP A 91 -13.74 3.26 16.76
C ASP A 91 -13.90 4.40 17.78
N GLY A 92 -14.21 5.59 17.29
CA GLY A 92 -14.35 6.80 18.11
C GLY A 92 -13.02 7.43 18.55
N SER A 93 -11.85 6.90 18.14
CA SER A 93 -10.57 7.51 18.43
C SER A 93 -10.22 8.64 17.48
N ASP A 94 -9.36 9.54 17.92
CA ASP A 94 -8.77 10.58 17.06
C ASP A 94 -7.69 9.97 16.18
N ILE A 95 -7.66 10.37 14.92
CA ILE A 95 -6.61 10.00 13.97
C ILE A 95 -5.74 11.22 13.70
N PRO A 96 -4.44 11.22 14.08
CA PRO A 96 -3.56 12.36 13.86
C PRO A 96 -3.39 12.64 12.37
N ILE A 97 -3.69 13.87 11.94
CA ILE A 97 -3.63 14.28 10.51
C ILE A 97 -2.18 14.30 9.99
N ASP A 98 -1.22 14.60 10.81
CA ASP A 98 0.21 14.66 10.49
C ASP A 98 0.83 13.28 10.22
N ARG A 99 0.10 12.21 10.50
CA ARG A 99 0.47 10.83 10.12
C ARG A 99 0.41 10.59 8.61
N PHE A 100 -0.34 11.41 7.87
CA PHE A 100 -0.61 11.23 6.46
C PHE A 100 0.04 12.32 5.62
N ILE A 101 0.39 11.97 4.38
CA ILE A 101 0.91 12.94 3.40
C ILE A 101 -0.26 13.65 2.71
N VAL A 102 -1.19 12.88 2.10
CA VAL A 102 -2.40 13.37 1.43
C VAL A 102 -3.57 12.48 1.82
N PRO A 103 -4.20 12.72 3.00
CA PRO A 103 -5.27 11.85 3.47
C PRO A 103 -6.52 11.96 2.60
N ARG A 104 -7.17 10.82 2.39
CA ARG A 104 -8.49 10.70 1.78
C ARG A 104 -9.35 9.79 2.62
N LEU A 105 -10.66 10.06 2.65
CA LEU A 105 -11.64 9.21 3.31
C LEU A 105 -12.36 8.37 2.26
N GLU A 106 -12.46 7.08 2.53
CA GLU A 106 -13.26 6.12 1.76
C GLU A 106 -14.14 5.34 2.74
N VAL A 107 -15.39 5.08 2.35
CA VAL A 107 -16.31 4.26 3.14
C VAL A 107 -16.36 2.89 2.50
N GLU A 108 -15.93 1.88 3.25
CA GLU A 108 -15.80 0.51 2.75
C GLU A 108 -16.41 -0.50 3.73
N LEU A 109 -16.81 -1.66 3.21
CA LEU A 109 -17.17 -2.81 4.03
C LEU A 109 -15.91 -3.53 4.51
N ALA A 110 -15.88 -3.87 5.79
CA ALA A 110 -14.82 -4.67 6.38
C ALA A 110 -15.37 -6.03 6.83
N PHE A 111 -14.64 -7.08 6.53
CA PHE A 111 -14.95 -8.44 6.97
C PHE A 111 -13.91 -8.89 7.99
N VAL A 112 -14.39 -9.32 9.16
CA VAL A 112 -13.53 -9.92 10.18
C VAL A 112 -13.69 -11.43 10.08
N LEU A 113 -12.60 -12.12 9.72
CA LEU A 113 -12.62 -13.57 9.54
C LEU A 113 -12.62 -14.28 10.89
N ASP A 114 -13.53 -15.22 11.06
CA ASP A 114 -13.59 -16.10 12.24
C ASP A 114 -12.42 -17.08 12.31
N LYS A 115 -11.93 -17.49 11.15
CA LYS A 115 -10.79 -18.41 11.01
C LYS A 115 -10.00 -18.12 9.72
N PRO A 116 -8.72 -18.53 9.65
CA PRO A 116 -7.93 -18.38 8.44
C PRO A 116 -8.60 -19.01 7.23
N LEU A 117 -8.45 -18.36 6.07
CA LEU A 117 -8.77 -18.97 4.78
C LEU A 117 -7.63 -19.91 4.40
N SER A 118 -7.96 -21.13 4.11
CA SER A 118 -7.01 -22.16 3.69
C SER A 118 -6.97 -22.30 2.15
#